data_f5cf8b0de0ef90c3d7f8b084ce7a2d10
#
_entry.id   f5cf8b0de0ef90c3d7f8b084ce7a2d10
#
_cell.length_a   1.000
_cell.length_b   1.000
_cell.length_c   1.000
_cell.angle_alpha   90.00
_cell.angle_beta   90.00
_cell.angle_gamma   90.00
#
_symmetry.space_group_name_H-M   'P 1'
#
loop_
_entity.id
_entity.type
_entity.pdbx_description
1 polymer ?
#
loop_
_entity_poly.entity_id
_entity_poly.type
_entity_poly.pdbx_seq_one_letter_code
_entity_poly.pdbx_strand_id
1 'polypeptide(L)'
;RGQEAIALEHETMITARQIAAEMGLNMKIGDVEYQGDKIKAIFYYIADERVDFRELIKVFAERFHIRIEMKQIGARQEAGRIGGIGACGRELCCASWISNFSSVTTNSARMQEISLNPQKLAGQCSKLKCCLAYEYDTYVDARKEFPRLREPLQALDGEYYLVKTDILAGTMSFSSSKDTMTNVVTLP
;
A
#
# COMPACT_ATOMS: atom_id res chain seq x y z
N ARG A 1 18.54 -15.85 -9.76
CA ARG A 1 17.58 -16.85 -10.31
C ARG A 1 17.75 -16.87 -11.82
N GLY A 2 17.94 -18.07 -12.41
CA GLY A 2 18.07 -18.20 -13.86
C GLY A 2 16.74 -17.93 -14.57
N GLN A 3 16.78 -17.45 -15.81
CA GLN A 3 15.58 -17.20 -16.64
C GLN A 3 14.67 -18.44 -16.78
N GLU A 4 15.23 -19.62 -16.81
CA GLU A 4 14.49 -20.89 -16.87
C GLU A 4 13.64 -21.15 -15.60
N ALA A 5 14.16 -20.78 -14.42
CA ALA A 5 13.41 -20.93 -13.18
C ALA A 5 12.21 -19.98 -13.11
N ILE A 6 12.38 -18.75 -13.57
CA ILE A 6 11.31 -17.75 -13.64
C ILE A 6 10.21 -18.18 -14.62
N ALA A 7 10.58 -18.72 -15.77
CA ALA A 7 9.64 -19.22 -16.76
C ALA A 7 8.81 -20.39 -16.20
N LEU A 8 9.47 -21.33 -15.49
CA LEU A 8 8.81 -22.47 -14.85
C LEU A 8 7.86 -22.00 -13.73
N GLU A 9 8.26 -21.04 -12.90
CA GLU A 9 7.43 -20.48 -11.85
C GLU A 9 6.17 -19.83 -12.42
N HIS A 10 6.30 -19.09 -13.51
CA HIS A 10 5.16 -18.45 -14.19
C HIS A 10 4.20 -19.46 -14.80
N GLU A 11 4.68 -20.48 -15.49
CA GLU A 11 3.84 -21.54 -16.07
C GLU A 11 3.12 -22.33 -14.98
N THR A 12 3.82 -22.68 -13.91
CA THR A 12 3.24 -23.36 -12.74
C THR A 12 2.15 -22.50 -12.09
N MET A 13 2.37 -21.20 -11.96
CA MET A 13 1.39 -20.27 -11.39
C MET A 13 0.11 -20.22 -12.22
N ILE A 14 0.21 -20.14 -13.55
CA ILE A 14 -0.96 -20.13 -14.46
C ILE A 14 -1.76 -21.42 -14.30
N THR A 15 -1.09 -22.58 -14.35
CA THR A 15 -1.73 -23.87 -14.19
C THR A 15 -2.38 -24.02 -12.81
N ALA A 16 -1.71 -23.59 -11.76
CA ALA A 16 -2.25 -23.63 -10.40
C ALA A 16 -3.50 -22.76 -10.23
N ARG A 17 -3.54 -21.58 -10.86
CA ARG A 17 -4.73 -20.71 -10.88
C ARG A 17 -5.92 -21.38 -11.57
N GLN A 18 -5.69 -22.05 -12.70
CA GLN A 18 -6.73 -22.77 -13.41
C GLN A 18 -7.30 -23.91 -12.54
N ILE A 19 -6.45 -24.73 -11.94
CA ILE A 19 -6.87 -25.83 -11.06
C ILE A 19 -7.67 -25.31 -9.87
N ALA A 20 -7.21 -24.26 -9.20
CA ALA A 20 -7.92 -23.67 -8.06
C ALA A 20 -9.30 -23.11 -8.46
N ALA A 21 -9.41 -22.51 -9.64
CA ALA A 21 -10.68 -22.01 -10.18
C ALA A 21 -11.64 -23.16 -10.54
N GLU A 22 -11.16 -24.23 -11.17
CA GLU A 22 -11.94 -25.43 -11.51
C GLU A 22 -12.47 -26.15 -10.27
N MET A 23 -11.70 -26.13 -9.17
CA MET A 23 -12.13 -26.67 -7.88
C MET A 23 -13.10 -25.74 -7.12
N GLY A 24 -13.38 -24.54 -7.62
CA GLY A 24 -14.30 -23.59 -7.01
C GLY A 24 -13.84 -23.02 -5.67
N LEU A 25 -12.54 -22.99 -5.42
CA LEU A 25 -11.97 -22.44 -4.18
C LEU A 25 -11.98 -20.92 -4.21
N ASN A 26 -12.44 -20.30 -3.12
CA ASN A 26 -12.47 -18.85 -2.95
C ASN A 26 -11.09 -18.32 -2.49
N MET A 27 -10.12 -18.46 -3.37
CA MET A 27 -8.74 -18.02 -3.16
C MET A 27 -8.08 -17.67 -4.50
N LYS A 28 -7.02 -16.88 -4.43
CA LYS A 28 -6.19 -16.52 -5.59
C LYS A 28 -4.74 -16.92 -5.33
N ILE A 29 -4.12 -17.65 -6.25
CA ILE A 29 -2.67 -17.89 -6.24
C ILE A 29 -1.99 -16.60 -6.71
N GLY A 30 -1.21 -15.98 -5.84
CA GLY A 30 -0.50 -14.74 -6.10
C GLY A 30 0.88 -14.95 -6.71
N ASP A 31 1.60 -15.97 -6.21
CA ASP A 31 2.97 -16.25 -6.64
C ASP A 31 3.34 -17.70 -6.36
N VAL A 32 4.36 -18.21 -7.05
CA VAL A 32 4.95 -19.55 -6.84
C VAL A 32 6.46 -19.40 -6.78
N GLU A 33 7.08 -20.04 -5.82
CA GLU A 33 8.53 -20.02 -5.62
C GLU A 33 9.06 -21.45 -5.48
N TYR A 34 9.89 -21.88 -6.42
CA TYR A 34 10.61 -23.14 -6.31
C TYR A 34 11.83 -22.99 -5.41
N GLN A 35 12.05 -23.96 -4.53
CA GLN A 35 13.31 -24.04 -3.82
C GLN A 35 14.43 -24.49 -4.76
N GLY A 36 15.70 -24.23 -4.37
CA GLY A 36 16.85 -24.40 -5.27
C GLY A 36 17.05 -25.80 -5.83
N ASP A 37 16.57 -26.83 -5.13
CA ASP A 37 16.59 -28.23 -5.55
C ASP A 37 15.43 -28.64 -6.46
N LYS A 38 14.43 -27.73 -6.66
CA LYS A 38 13.19 -27.95 -7.39
C LYS A 38 12.33 -29.13 -6.87
N ILE A 39 12.58 -29.63 -5.68
CA ILE A 39 11.82 -30.71 -5.04
C ILE A 39 10.60 -30.15 -4.30
N LYS A 40 10.68 -28.90 -3.86
CA LYS A 40 9.63 -28.21 -3.13
C LYS A 40 9.29 -26.87 -3.76
N ALA A 41 8.00 -26.54 -3.77
CA ALA A 41 7.53 -25.19 -4.13
C ALA A 41 6.60 -24.62 -3.07
N ILE A 42 6.70 -23.32 -2.88
CA ILE A 42 5.83 -22.54 -2.01
C ILE A 42 4.84 -21.81 -2.89
N PHE A 43 3.55 -22.05 -2.67
CA PHE A 43 2.46 -21.35 -3.34
C PHE A 43 1.91 -20.27 -2.41
N TYR A 44 2.11 -19.03 -2.79
CA TYR A 44 1.58 -17.88 -2.06
C TYR A 44 0.16 -17.60 -2.52
N TYR A 45 -0.79 -17.54 -1.60
CA TYR A 45 -2.19 -17.32 -1.92
C TYR A 45 -2.82 -16.20 -1.09
N ILE A 46 -3.87 -15.61 -1.65
CA ILE A 46 -4.71 -14.62 -1.00
C ILE A 46 -6.10 -15.21 -0.85
N ALA A 47 -6.68 -15.07 0.33
CA ALA A 47 -8.06 -15.43 0.62
C ALA A 47 -8.61 -14.51 1.70
N ASP A 48 -9.90 -14.14 1.59
CA ASP A 48 -10.59 -13.34 2.60
C ASP A 48 -11.00 -14.19 3.80
N GLU A 49 -11.28 -15.48 3.57
CA GLU A 49 -11.69 -16.45 4.57
C GLU A 49 -10.75 -17.65 4.59
N ARG A 50 -10.91 -18.47 5.61
CA ARG A 50 -10.14 -19.73 5.71
C ARG A 50 -10.56 -20.70 4.60
N VAL A 51 -9.60 -21.18 3.84
CA VAL A 51 -9.81 -22.13 2.73
C VAL A 51 -9.31 -23.51 3.15
N ASP A 52 -10.12 -24.55 2.86
CA ASP A 52 -9.66 -25.94 2.93
C ASP A 52 -9.02 -26.31 1.58
N PHE A 53 -7.71 -26.44 1.57
CA PHE A 53 -6.93 -26.75 0.38
C PHE A 53 -6.28 -28.15 0.41
N ARG A 54 -6.75 -29.08 1.25
CA ARG A 54 -6.20 -30.45 1.35
C ARG A 54 -6.25 -31.17 0.01
N GLU A 55 -7.39 -31.11 -0.68
CA GLU A 55 -7.54 -31.69 -2.01
C GLU A 55 -6.70 -30.96 -3.07
N LEU A 56 -6.63 -29.63 -2.98
CA LEU A 56 -5.79 -28.81 -3.87
C LEU A 56 -4.31 -29.20 -3.77
N ILE A 57 -3.81 -29.43 -2.57
CA ILE A 57 -2.42 -29.87 -2.34
C ILE A 57 -2.16 -31.21 -3.02
N LYS A 58 -3.11 -32.17 -2.93
CA LYS A 58 -2.98 -33.45 -3.60
C LYS A 58 -2.89 -33.30 -5.11
N VAL A 59 -3.82 -32.53 -5.69
CA VAL A 59 -3.86 -32.27 -7.14
C VAL A 59 -2.58 -31.56 -7.59
N PHE A 60 -2.08 -30.59 -6.83
CA PHE A 60 -0.81 -29.92 -7.14
C PHE A 60 0.38 -30.87 -7.06
N ALA A 61 0.44 -31.71 -6.03
CA ALA A 61 1.52 -32.69 -5.86
C ALA A 61 1.55 -33.71 -7.01
N GLU A 62 0.38 -34.18 -7.46
CA GLU A 62 0.24 -35.08 -8.62
C GLU A 62 0.59 -34.38 -9.92
N ARG A 63 0.17 -33.12 -10.11
CA ARG A 63 0.38 -32.37 -11.35
C ARG A 63 1.81 -31.91 -11.54
N PHE A 64 2.45 -31.45 -10.49
CA PHE A 64 3.79 -30.85 -10.53
C PHE A 64 4.92 -31.79 -10.07
N HIS A 65 4.58 -32.92 -9.48
CA HIS A 65 5.53 -33.91 -8.94
C HIS A 65 6.55 -33.34 -7.94
N ILE A 66 6.09 -32.40 -7.09
CA ILE A 66 6.87 -31.70 -6.08
C ILE A 66 6.14 -31.67 -4.74
N ARG A 67 6.88 -31.36 -3.67
CA ARG A 67 6.28 -31.10 -2.38
C ARG A 67 5.66 -29.69 -2.38
N ILE A 68 4.42 -29.61 -1.95
CA ILE A 68 3.64 -28.38 -1.96
C ILE A 68 3.59 -27.78 -0.55
N GLU A 69 3.92 -26.52 -0.43
CA GLU A 69 3.65 -25.69 0.75
C GLU A 69 2.75 -24.53 0.35
N MET A 70 1.66 -24.33 1.11
CA MET A 70 0.75 -23.23 0.92
C MET A 70 1.02 -22.14 1.95
N LYS A 71 1.20 -20.90 1.51
CA LYS A 71 1.45 -19.76 2.39
C LYS A 71 0.51 -18.60 2.07
N GLN A 72 -0.31 -18.23 3.04
CA GLN A 72 -1.17 -17.06 2.90
C GLN A 72 -0.36 -15.76 2.95
N ILE A 73 -0.68 -14.84 2.04
CA ILE A 73 -0.11 -13.49 2.01
C ILE A 73 -1.23 -12.45 1.94
N GLY A 74 -0.94 -11.25 2.38
CA GLY A 74 -1.85 -10.11 2.22
C GLY A 74 -1.73 -9.44 0.85
N ALA A 75 -2.76 -8.70 0.45
CA ALA A 75 -2.80 -8.01 -0.85
C ALA A 75 -1.60 -7.05 -1.07
N ARG A 76 -1.07 -6.43 -0.01
CA ARG A 76 0.12 -5.58 -0.10
C ARG A 76 1.38 -6.39 -0.36
N GLN A 77 1.51 -7.56 0.25
CA GLN A 77 2.64 -8.46 -0.01
C GLN A 77 2.60 -8.99 -1.44
N GLU A 78 1.41 -9.31 -1.95
CA GLU A 78 1.24 -9.68 -3.36
C GLU A 78 1.69 -8.54 -4.29
N ALA A 79 1.20 -7.32 -4.06
CA ALA A 79 1.60 -6.15 -4.84
C ALA A 79 3.13 -5.92 -4.80
N GLY A 80 3.77 -6.14 -3.65
CA GLY A 80 5.22 -6.07 -3.51
C GLY A 80 5.97 -7.13 -4.32
N ARG A 81 5.41 -8.33 -4.47
CA ARG A 81 6.00 -9.41 -5.28
C ARG A 81 5.83 -9.17 -6.78
N ILE A 82 4.66 -8.68 -7.18
CA ILE A 82 4.38 -8.33 -8.57
C ILE A 82 5.23 -7.12 -9.00
N GLY A 83 5.44 -6.17 -8.09
CA GLY A 83 6.11 -4.91 -8.38
C GLY A 83 5.23 -3.92 -9.13
N GLY A 84 5.84 -2.86 -9.62
CA GLY A 84 5.17 -1.82 -10.40
C GLY A 84 5.57 -0.41 -10.00
N ILE A 85 4.95 0.57 -10.63
CA ILE A 85 5.17 2.00 -10.40
C ILE A 85 3.97 2.59 -9.66
N GLY A 86 4.23 3.29 -8.57
CA GLY A 86 3.22 3.98 -7.79
C GLY A 86 2.69 5.24 -8.49
N ALA A 87 1.59 5.80 -7.96
CA ALA A 87 1.04 7.08 -8.43
C ALA A 87 2.04 8.26 -8.28
N CYS A 88 3.08 8.10 -7.48
CA CYS A 88 4.18 9.05 -7.33
C CYS A 88 5.26 8.96 -8.43
N GLY A 89 5.13 8.04 -9.38
CA GLY A 89 6.10 7.80 -10.46
C GLY A 89 7.34 6.99 -10.06
N ARG A 90 7.40 6.50 -8.81
CA ARG A 90 8.50 5.67 -8.29
C ARG A 90 8.06 4.22 -8.17
N GLU A 91 9.02 3.30 -8.12
CA GLU A 91 8.78 1.90 -7.79
C GLU A 91 7.98 1.77 -6.47
N LEU A 92 7.11 0.77 -6.40
CA LEU A 92 6.31 0.53 -5.19
C LEU A 92 7.21 0.35 -3.96
N CYS A 93 6.92 1.08 -2.89
CA CYS A 93 7.68 0.99 -1.63
C CYS A 93 7.69 -0.45 -1.08
N CYS A 94 6.58 -1.17 -1.21
CA CYS A 94 6.45 -2.57 -0.81
C CYS A 94 7.25 -3.55 -1.68
N ALA A 95 7.62 -3.16 -2.90
CA ALA A 95 8.47 -3.96 -3.79
C ALA A 95 9.96 -3.68 -3.60
N SER A 96 10.32 -2.50 -3.08
CA SER A 96 11.71 -2.05 -3.00
C SER A 96 12.27 -2.09 -1.57
N TRP A 97 11.79 -1.28 -0.67
CA TRP A 97 12.45 -1.05 0.63
C TRP A 97 11.58 -1.26 1.88
N ILE A 98 10.24 -1.20 1.78
CA ILE A 98 9.37 -1.54 2.91
C ILE A 98 9.15 -3.06 2.95
N SER A 99 9.70 -3.70 3.95
CA SER A 99 9.52 -5.13 4.22
C SER A 99 8.58 -5.42 5.40
N ASN A 100 8.46 -4.47 6.33
CA ASN A 100 7.57 -4.58 7.49
C ASN A 100 6.35 -3.68 7.29
N PHE A 101 5.16 -4.28 7.26
CA PHE A 101 3.91 -3.59 6.98
C PHE A 101 3.13 -3.33 8.25
N SER A 102 3.17 -2.10 8.73
CA SER A 102 2.27 -1.62 9.77
C SER A 102 0.88 -1.30 9.21
N SER A 103 -0.11 -1.30 10.09
CA SER A 103 -1.46 -0.86 9.75
C SER A 103 -1.48 0.63 9.44
N VAL A 104 -2.07 1.01 8.31
CA VAL A 104 -2.19 2.41 7.89
C VAL A 104 -3.60 2.91 8.21
N THR A 105 -3.70 4.06 8.86
CA THR A 105 -4.97 4.70 9.19
C THR A 105 -5.18 5.99 8.40
N THR A 106 -6.42 6.44 8.30
CA THR A 106 -6.74 7.75 7.68
C THR A 106 -6.15 8.93 8.45
N ASN A 107 -5.84 8.73 9.74
CA ASN A 107 -5.15 9.76 10.52
C ASN A 107 -3.77 10.09 9.95
N SER A 108 -3.06 9.10 9.40
CA SER A 108 -1.78 9.33 8.72
C SER A 108 -1.92 10.28 7.54
N ALA A 109 -3.01 10.20 6.78
CA ALA A 109 -3.29 11.12 5.68
C ALA A 109 -3.67 12.52 6.18
N ARG A 110 -4.46 12.61 7.24
CA ARG A 110 -4.84 13.90 7.86
C ARG A 110 -3.63 14.68 8.38
N MET A 111 -2.70 13.98 9.04
CA MET A 111 -1.48 14.60 9.56
C MET A 111 -0.58 15.14 8.44
N GLN A 112 -0.68 14.57 7.25
CA GLN A 112 0.08 14.98 6.06
C GLN A 112 -0.69 15.97 5.17
N GLU A 113 -1.85 16.47 5.63
CA GLU A 113 -2.72 17.40 4.86
C GLU A 113 -3.17 16.83 3.49
N ILE A 114 -3.22 15.49 3.38
CA ILE A 114 -3.64 14.81 2.15
C ILE A 114 -5.16 14.65 2.13
N SER A 115 -5.77 14.90 0.98
CA SER A 115 -7.20 14.68 0.75
C SER A 115 -7.63 13.26 1.15
N LEU A 116 -8.73 13.14 1.89
CA LEU A 116 -9.30 11.85 2.31
C LEU A 116 -10.04 11.11 1.19
N ASN A 117 -9.93 11.56 -0.06
CA ASN A 117 -10.49 10.83 -1.21
C ASN A 117 -9.87 9.43 -1.30
N PRO A 118 -10.68 8.36 -1.22
CA PRO A 118 -10.19 6.99 -1.27
C PRO A 118 -9.31 6.68 -2.48
N GLN A 119 -9.64 7.23 -3.65
CA GLN A 119 -8.85 7.04 -4.88
C GLN A 119 -7.43 7.61 -4.77
N LYS A 120 -7.24 8.69 -4.00
CA LYS A 120 -5.93 9.29 -3.76
C LYS A 120 -5.15 8.58 -2.66
N LEU A 121 -5.85 7.95 -1.73
CA LEU A 121 -5.25 7.27 -0.57
C LEU A 121 -4.89 5.81 -0.84
N ALA A 122 -5.60 5.14 -1.75
CA ALA A 122 -5.38 3.73 -2.06
C ALA A 122 -4.10 3.51 -2.86
N GLY A 123 -3.37 2.45 -2.51
CA GLY A 123 -2.28 1.90 -3.30
C GLY A 123 -2.79 0.91 -4.35
N GLN A 124 -1.89 0.35 -5.16
CA GLN A 124 -2.22 -0.70 -6.13
C GLN A 124 -2.79 -1.97 -5.48
N CYS A 125 -2.47 -2.20 -4.21
CA CYS A 125 -3.03 -3.29 -3.40
C CYS A 125 -4.46 -3.03 -2.89
N SER A 126 -5.12 -1.95 -3.29
CA SER A 126 -6.44 -1.50 -2.82
C SER A 126 -6.52 -1.14 -1.33
N LYS A 127 -5.42 -1.20 -0.59
CA LYS A 127 -5.30 -0.74 0.80
C LYS A 127 -4.67 0.65 0.85
N LEU A 128 -4.79 1.34 1.98
CA LEU A 128 -4.13 2.64 2.17
C LEU A 128 -2.63 2.53 1.90
N LYS A 129 -2.08 3.52 1.21
CA LYS A 129 -0.65 3.57 0.83
C LYS A 129 0.25 3.41 2.05
N CYS A 130 1.20 2.49 1.98
CA CYS A 130 2.14 2.20 3.08
C CYS A 130 3.10 3.37 3.38
N CYS A 131 3.42 4.20 2.40
CA CYS A 131 4.21 5.41 2.60
C CYS A 131 3.57 6.39 3.59
N LEU A 132 2.23 6.44 3.67
CA LEU A 132 1.52 7.28 4.64
C LEU A 132 1.86 6.91 6.10
N ALA A 133 2.01 5.63 6.40
CA ALA A 133 2.43 5.19 7.72
C ALA A 133 3.92 5.40 7.95
N TYR A 134 4.73 5.17 6.94
CA TYR A 134 6.18 5.34 7.03
C TYR A 134 6.60 6.79 7.30
N GLU A 135 5.98 7.73 6.61
CA GLU A 135 6.29 9.16 6.74
C GLU A 135 5.59 9.84 7.92
N TYR A 136 4.68 9.14 8.62
CA TYR A 136 3.81 9.70 9.64
C TYR A 136 4.57 10.47 10.72
N ASP A 137 5.58 9.86 11.33
CA ASP A 137 6.32 10.44 12.44
C ASP A 137 7.09 11.70 12.01
N THR A 138 7.64 11.69 10.79
CA THR A 138 8.33 12.86 10.21
C THR A 138 7.39 14.06 10.09
N TYR A 139 6.16 13.84 9.62
CA TYR A 139 5.15 14.90 9.52
C TYR A 139 4.65 15.35 10.90
N VAL A 140 4.50 14.43 11.85
CA VAL A 140 4.14 14.77 13.22
C VAL A 140 5.20 15.68 13.85
N ASP A 141 6.47 15.39 13.66
CA ASP A 141 7.57 16.18 14.19
C ASP A 141 7.66 17.56 13.53
N ALA A 142 7.62 17.59 12.19
CA ALA A 142 7.61 18.87 11.47
C ALA A 142 6.40 19.75 11.83
N ARG A 143 5.24 19.15 12.08
CA ARG A 143 4.04 19.89 12.50
C ARG A 143 4.17 20.56 13.89
N LYS A 144 5.06 20.07 14.75
CA LYS A 144 5.30 20.68 16.06
C LYS A 144 5.97 22.07 15.96
N GLU A 145 6.65 22.33 14.86
CA GLU A 145 7.31 23.61 14.60
C GLU A 145 6.31 24.71 14.24
N PHE A 146 5.11 24.35 13.78
CA PHE A 146 4.06 25.31 13.45
C PHE A 146 3.33 25.81 14.70
N PRO A 147 2.99 27.11 14.75
CA PRO A 147 2.21 27.67 15.83
C PRO A 147 0.80 27.06 15.87
N ARG A 148 0.31 26.77 17.07
CA ARG A 148 -1.06 26.29 17.28
C ARG A 148 -2.01 27.48 17.33
N LEU A 149 -2.59 27.83 16.21
CA LEU A 149 -3.58 28.91 16.12
C LEU A 149 -4.95 28.36 16.56
N ARG A 150 -5.47 28.91 17.66
CA ARG A 150 -6.82 28.62 18.18
C ARG A 150 -7.83 29.65 17.71
N GLU A 151 -7.36 30.84 17.36
CA GLU A 151 -8.14 32.01 16.96
C GLU A 151 -7.63 32.53 15.61
N PRO A 152 -8.45 33.29 14.88
CA PRO A 152 -8.02 33.94 13.64
C PRO A 152 -6.81 34.87 13.90
N LEU A 153 -5.96 34.98 12.90
CA LEU A 153 -4.84 35.91 12.95
C LEU A 153 -5.38 37.33 12.81
N GLN A 154 -5.06 38.20 13.79
CA GLN A 154 -5.45 39.60 13.75
C GLN A 154 -4.44 40.42 12.96
N ALA A 155 -4.87 41.07 11.90
CA ALA A 155 -4.07 41.95 11.07
C ALA A 155 -4.66 43.40 11.12
N LEU A 156 -3.94 44.36 10.55
CA LEU A 156 -4.38 45.76 10.58
C LEU A 156 -5.68 46.02 9.76
N ASP A 157 -5.89 45.16 8.78
CA ASP A 157 -7.03 45.22 7.82
C ASP A 157 -8.13 44.21 8.14
N GLY A 158 -7.99 43.41 9.21
CA GLY A 158 -9.04 42.46 9.63
C GLY A 158 -8.54 41.14 10.17
N GLU A 159 -9.46 40.19 10.24
CA GLU A 159 -9.20 38.82 10.70
C GLU A 159 -8.86 37.90 9.53
N TYR A 160 -7.86 37.06 9.75
CA TYR A 160 -7.42 36.04 8.80
C TYR A 160 -7.56 34.65 9.38
N TYR A 161 -8.21 33.78 8.65
CA TYR A 161 -8.49 32.39 9.02
C TYR A 161 -7.49 31.44 8.35
N LEU A 162 -6.95 30.51 9.11
CA LEU A 162 -6.04 29.49 8.58
C LEU A 162 -6.80 28.60 7.57
N VAL A 163 -6.31 28.50 6.34
CA VAL A 163 -6.86 27.69 5.25
C VAL A 163 -6.05 26.43 5.04
N LYS A 164 -4.73 26.55 5.02
CA LYS A 164 -3.83 25.45 4.69
C LYS A 164 -2.49 25.63 5.40
N THR A 165 -1.92 24.50 5.84
CA THR A 165 -0.52 24.42 6.27
C THR A 165 0.24 23.59 5.26
N ASP A 166 1.31 24.12 4.67
CA ASP A 166 2.22 23.35 3.82
C ASP A 166 3.44 22.98 4.66
N ILE A 167 3.42 21.74 5.16
CA ILE A 167 4.42 21.25 6.11
C ILE A 167 5.80 21.15 5.45
N LEU A 168 5.86 20.79 4.17
CA LEU A 168 7.12 20.64 3.44
C LEU A 168 7.74 21.99 3.06
N ALA A 169 6.90 22.96 2.71
CA ALA A 169 7.34 24.32 2.40
C ALA A 169 7.58 25.17 3.66
N GLY A 170 7.15 24.69 4.83
CA GLY A 170 7.24 25.45 6.08
C GLY A 170 6.33 26.68 6.10
N THR A 171 5.18 26.66 5.37
CA THR A 171 4.33 27.85 5.20
C THR A 171 2.90 27.62 5.65
N MET A 172 2.23 28.69 6.06
CA MET A 172 0.81 28.72 6.42
C MET A 172 0.07 29.72 5.54
N SER A 173 -1.06 29.30 5.00
CA SER A 173 -1.92 30.15 4.14
C SER A 173 -3.18 30.54 4.89
N PHE A 174 -3.51 31.81 4.85
CA PHE A 174 -4.64 32.42 5.53
C PHE A 174 -5.57 33.11 4.53
N SER A 175 -6.85 33.15 4.83
CA SER A 175 -7.85 33.87 4.04
C SER A 175 -8.61 34.88 4.89
N SER A 176 -9.00 36.01 4.31
CA SER A 176 -9.86 37.01 4.96
C SER A 176 -11.30 36.55 5.15
N SER A 177 -11.70 35.43 4.55
CA SER A 177 -13.03 34.83 4.70
C SER A 177 -12.93 33.39 5.19
N LYS A 178 -13.83 33.01 6.09
CA LYS A 178 -13.91 31.65 6.63
C LYS A 178 -14.42 30.62 5.62
N ASP A 179 -15.28 31.05 4.71
CA ASP A 179 -16.02 30.16 3.79
C ASP A 179 -15.49 30.20 2.35
N THR A 180 -14.70 31.20 1.99
CA THR A 180 -14.17 31.40 0.65
C THR A 180 -12.68 31.72 0.68
N MET A 181 -11.93 31.25 -0.32
CA MET A 181 -10.50 31.59 -0.47
C MET A 181 -10.34 33.01 -1.07
N THR A 182 -10.59 34.03 -0.25
CA THR A 182 -10.50 35.43 -0.64
C THR A 182 -9.28 36.07 0.02
N ASN A 183 -8.50 36.87 -0.72
CA ASN A 183 -7.29 37.54 -0.23
C ASN A 183 -6.33 36.59 0.52
N VAL A 184 -5.93 35.50 -0.15
CA VAL A 184 -5.05 34.51 0.48
C VAL A 184 -3.64 35.07 0.66
N VAL A 185 -3.16 35.05 1.91
CA VAL A 185 -1.80 35.44 2.27
C VAL A 185 -1.06 34.21 2.77
N THR A 186 0.15 33.99 2.27
CA THR A 186 1.01 32.86 2.71
C THR A 186 2.19 33.43 3.52
N LEU A 187 2.35 32.93 4.72
CA LEU A 187 3.44 33.29 5.66
C LEU A 187 4.36 32.09 5.86
N PRO A 188 5.69 32.33 6.00
CA PRO A 188 6.66 31.29 6.34
C PRO A 188 6.53 30.82 7.77
#